data_e9d4cdf291dd00f9086fc0b0ca97fdfa
#
_entry.id   e9d4cdf291dd00f9086fc0b0ca97fdfa
#
_cell.length_a   1.000
_cell.length_b   1.000
_cell.length_c   1.000
_cell.angle_alpha   90.00
_cell.angle_beta   90.00
_cell.angle_gamma   90.00
#
_symmetry.space_group_name_H-M   'P 1'
#
loop_
_entity.id
_entity.type
_entity.pdbx_description
1 polymer ?
#
loop_
_entity_poly.entity_id
_entity_poly.type
_entity_poly.pdbx_seq_one_letter_code
_entity_poly.pdbx_strand_id
1 'polypeptide(L)'
;MTAKWSAFVAGDVLTAAQLNDVVDNFQDIAIFNETQASGTFGGTFTSGSWVKRTLNTTVVNNIASASISASVISLPAGTYEILVSTPAMMVNGFQCRLANTTDSLNYYGTSEFSNSSGNYVTNRSFLSTVLTIAGTKNFEVQQRCVTSTAQNWGLGYAANLGGSEVYSVIQITRIA
;
A
#
# COMPACT_ATOMS: atom_id res chain seq x y z
N MET A 1 -9.50 -19.61 -15.06
CA MET A 1 -8.86 -18.35 -15.49
C MET A 1 -8.96 -18.29 -16.99
N THR A 2 -9.76 -17.38 -17.53
CA THR A 2 -9.71 -17.06 -18.96
C THR A 2 -8.42 -16.29 -19.18
N ALA A 3 -7.57 -16.74 -20.09
CA ALA A 3 -6.36 -16.01 -20.46
C ALA A 3 -6.76 -14.58 -20.87
N LYS A 4 -6.11 -13.58 -20.31
CA LYS A 4 -6.31 -12.16 -20.64
C LYS A 4 -5.92 -11.86 -22.10
N TRP A 5 -5.21 -12.77 -22.72
CA TRP A 5 -4.70 -12.68 -24.09
C TRP A 5 -5.22 -13.85 -24.91
N SER A 6 -5.87 -13.58 -26.03
CA SER A 6 -6.07 -14.60 -27.07
C SER A 6 -4.71 -14.90 -27.69
N ALA A 7 -4.38 -16.19 -27.84
CA ALA A 7 -3.18 -16.56 -28.59
C ALA A 7 -3.32 -16.04 -30.05
N PHE A 8 -2.32 -15.31 -30.51
CA PHE A 8 -2.22 -14.93 -31.93
C PHE A 8 -1.79 -16.15 -32.75
N VAL A 9 -2.41 -16.35 -33.88
CA VAL A 9 -2.07 -17.41 -34.83
C VAL A 9 -1.24 -16.79 -35.97
N ALA A 10 -0.30 -17.54 -36.53
CA ALA A 10 0.51 -17.06 -37.64
C ALA A 10 -0.38 -16.61 -38.80
N GLY A 11 -0.26 -15.33 -39.18
CA GLY A 11 -1.08 -14.67 -40.24
C GLY A 11 -2.16 -13.74 -39.69
N ASP A 12 -2.41 -13.68 -38.38
CA ASP A 12 -3.31 -12.71 -37.78
C ASP A 12 -2.79 -11.28 -37.96
N VAL A 13 -3.68 -10.38 -38.31
CA VAL A 13 -3.39 -8.92 -38.34
C VAL A 13 -3.93 -8.34 -37.02
N LEU A 14 -3.02 -7.78 -36.24
CA LEU A 14 -3.40 -7.05 -35.01
C LEU A 14 -4.33 -5.88 -35.36
N THR A 15 -5.49 -5.87 -34.73
CA THR A 15 -6.40 -4.72 -34.80
C THR A 15 -5.90 -3.61 -33.88
N ALA A 16 -6.27 -2.35 -34.17
CA ALA A 16 -5.96 -1.22 -33.27
C ALA A 16 -6.54 -1.45 -31.85
N ALA A 17 -7.70 -2.08 -31.72
CA ALA A 17 -8.30 -2.42 -30.42
C ALA A 17 -7.42 -3.40 -29.62
N GLN A 18 -6.92 -4.47 -30.27
CA GLN A 18 -6.02 -5.43 -29.62
C GLN A 18 -4.69 -4.79 -29.21
N LEU A 19 -4.15 -3.86 -30.00
CA LEU A 19 -2.94 -3.13 -29.66
C LEU A 19 -3.18 -2.16 -28.49
N ASN A 20 -4.32 -1.47 -28.47
CA ASN A 20 -4.69 -0.60 -27.37
C ASN A 20 -4.90 -1.40 -26.07
N ASP A 21 -5.53 -2.57 -26.13
CA ASP A 21 -5.66 -3.47 -24.97
C ASP A 21 -4.30 -3.88 -24.40
N VAL A 22 -3.30 -4.09 -25.26
CA VAL A 22 -1.92 -4.36 -24.81
C VAL A 22 -1.35 -3.14 -24.07
N VAL A 23 -1.47 -1.96 -24.64
CA VAL A 23 -0.92 -0.71 -24.08
C VAL A 23 -1.62 -0.35 -22.76
N ASP A 24 -2.94 -0.45 -22.69
CA ASP A 24 -3.73 -0.13 -21.50
C ASP A 24 -3.41 -1.06 -20.32
N ASN A 25 -3.13 -2.33 -20.61
CA ASN A 25 -2.78 -3.31 -19.57
C ASN A 25 -1.39 -3.12 -18.94
N PHE A 26 -0.46 -2.42 -19.59
CA PHE A 26 0.84 -2.10 -19.03
C PHE A 26 0.81 -0.91 -18.06
N GLN A 27 -0.31 -0.20 -17.94
CA GLN A 27 -0.42 1.05 -17.18
C GLN A 27 -1.38 0.97 -15.99
N ASP A 28 -1.99 -0.16 -15.72
CA ASP A 28 -2.94 -0.35 -14.61
C ASP A 28 -2.23 -0.40 -13.25
N ILE A 29 -1.60 0.72 -12.88
CA ILE A 29 -0.88 0.89 -11.61
C ILE A 29 -1.44 2.07 -10.81
N ALA A 30 -1.52 1.91 -9.49
CA ALA A 30 -1.73 3.00 -8.55
C ALA A 30 -0.67 2.95 -7.44
N ILE A 31 -0.12 4.11 -7.07
CA ILE A 31 0.82 4.25 -5.96
C ILE A 31 0.34 5.40 -5.10
N PHE A 32 0.10 5.10 -3.82
CA PHE A 32 -0.27 6.07 -2.81
C PHE A 32 0.74 6.07 -1.68
N ASN A 33 1.14 7.26 -1.26
CA ASN A 33 2.13 7.46 -0.21
C ASN A 33 1.56 8.23 0.97
N GLU A 34 2.13 7.97 2.14
CA GLU A 34 2.10 8.87 3.27
C GLU A 34 3.32 9.79 3.21
N THR A 35 3.08 11.07 2.97
CA THR A 35 4.13 12.07 2.75
C THR A 35 4.00 13.21 3.75
N GLN A 36 5.12 13.67 4.29
CA GLN A 36 5.22 14.81 5.19
C GLN A 36 6.27 15.80 4.69
N ALA A 37 6.25 17.03 5.21
CA ALA A 37 7.31 17.99 4.96
C ALA A 37 8.63 17.51 5.57
N SER A 38 9.77 17.96 4.99
CA SER A 38 11.10 17.65 5.51
C SER A 38 11.20 17.93 7.01
N GLY A 39 11.75 16.99 7.77
CA GLY A 39 11.90 17.07 9.22
C GLY A 39 10.63 16.80 10.04
N THR A 40 9.50 16.54 9.40
CA THR A 40 8.25 16.20 10.10
C THR A 40 8.15 14.69 10.30
N PHE A 41 8.06 14.25 11.55
CA PHE A 41 7.95 12.83 11.90
C PHE A 41 6.59 12.22 11.53
N GLY A 42 6.54 10.89 11.44
CA GLY A 42 5.35 10.12 11.02
C GLY A 42 4.20 10.08 12.04
N GLY A 43 4.45 10.52 13.28
CA GLY A 43 3.44 10.56 14.34
C GLY A 43 3.64 9.53 15.45
N THR A 44 2.84 9.66 16.50
CA THR A 44 2.82 8.73 17.65
C THR A 44 2.25 7.37 17.24
N PHE A 45 2.73 6.29 17.86
CA PHE A 45 2.18 4.96 17.62
C PHE A 45 1.71 4.34 18.94
N THR A 46 0.39 4.19 19.07
CA THR A 46 -0.25 3.63 20.25
C THR A 46 -0.51 2.14 20.06
N SER A 47 -0.11 1.33 21.02
CA SER A 47 -0.36 -0.12 21.04
C SER A 47 -1.83 -0.45 21.31
N GLY A 48 -2.19 -1.73 21.12
CA GLY A 48 -3.51 -2.25 21.47
C GLY A 48 -4.52 -2.29 20.33
N SER A 49 -4.42 -1.42 19.34
CA SER A 49 -5.34 -1.37 18.20
C SER A 49 -4.59 -1.29 16.85
N TRP A 50 -5.30 -1.62 15.78
CA TRP A 50 -4.84 -1.35 14.43
C TRP A 50 -5.05 0.13 14.09
N VAL A 51 -3.98 0.82 13.75
CA VAL A 51 -3.97 2.25 13.41
C VAL A 51 -3.92 2.38 11.89
N LYS A 52 -4.85 3.14 11.31
CA LYS A 52 -4.86 3.47 9.88
C LYS A 52 -3.69 4.41 9.56
N ARG A 53 -2.95 4.10 8.49
CA ARG A 53 -1.89 4.97 7.96
C ARG A 53 -2.49 6.11 7.13
N THR A 54 -1.88 7.27 7.21
CA THR A 54 -2.37 8.49 6.52
C THR A 54 -1.79 8.56 5.12
N LEU A 55 -2.44 7.89 4.16
CA LEU A 55 -2.08 8.00 2.75
C LEU A 55 -2.66 9.29 2.18
N ASN A 56 -1.82 10.27 1.92
CA ASN A 56 -2.21 11.64 1.55
C ASN A 56 -1.68 12.09 0.18
N THR A 57 -0.87 11.27 -0.48
CA THR A 57 -0.23 11.62 -1.76
C THR A 57 -0.51 10.54 -2.80
N THR A 58 -1.08 10.93 -3.91
CA THR A 58 -1.20 10.09 -5.10
C THR A 58 0.02 10.34 -5.99
N VAL A 59 0.88 9.33 -6.13
CA VAL A 59 2.05 9.38 -7.02
C VAL A 59 1.61 9.10 -8.46
N VAL A 60 0.82 8.05 -8.63
CA VAL A 60 0.19 7.67 -9.89
C VAL A 60 -1.11 6.93 -9.58
N ASN A 61 -2.12 7.07 -10.43
CA ASN A 61 -3.33 6.26 -10.40
C ASN A 61 -3.90 6.13 -11.82
N ASN A 62 -3.51 5.06 -12.51
CA ASN A 62 -3.98 4.72 -13.85
C ASN A 62 -5.02 3.60 -13.84
N ILE A 63 -5.37 3.05 -12.67
CA ILE A 63 -6.43 2.07 -12.56
C ILE A 63 -7.79 2.76 -12.70
N ALA A 64 -8.49 2.50 -13.78
CA ALA A 64 -9.80 3.10 -14.04
C ALA A 64 -10.76 2.86 -12.88
N SER A 65 -11.44 3.90 -12.41
CA SER A 65 -12.38 3.89 -11.26
C SER A 65 -11.77 3.56 -9.90
N ALA A 66 -10.44 3.42 -9.78
CA ALA A 66 -9.80 3.39 -8.48
C ALA A 66 -9.68 4.82 -7.92
N SER A 67 -9.80 4.95 -6.61
CA SER A 67 -9.69 6.25 -5.94
C SER A 67 -9.15 6.10 -4.52
N ILE A 68 -8.70 7.23 -3.95
CA ILE A 68 -8.36 7.34 -2.55
C ILE A 68 -9.04 8.57 -1.94
N SER A 69 -9.65 8.41 -0.78
CA SER A 69 -10.26 9.49 -0.01
C SER A 69 -10.15 9.19 1.48
N ALA A 70 -9.72 10.18 2.27
CA ALA A 70 -9.49 10.01 3.72
C ALA A 70 -8.67 8.75 4.08
N SER A 71 -7.65 8.46 3.26
CA SER A 71 -6.79 7.26 3.38
C SER A 71 -7.51 5.92 3.23
N VAL A 72 -8.69 5.93 2.61
CA VAL A 72 -9.42 4.74 2.18
C VAL A 72 -9.27 4.60 0.67
N ILE A 73 -8.78 3.46 0.23
CA ILE A 73 -8.58 3.12 -1.17
C ILE A 73 -9.80 2.35 -1.66
N SER A 74 -10.45 2.84 -2.70
CA SER A 74 -11.55 2.13 -3.38
C SER A 74 -11.02 1.50 -4.66
N LEU A 75 -11.18 0.18 -4.81
CA LEU A 75 -10.78 -0.57 -6.00
C LEU A 75 -12.01 -1.20 -6.66
N PRO A 76 -12.17 -1.08 -7.99
CA PRO A 76 -13.22 -1.78 -8.74
C PRO A 76 -12.97 -3.30 -8.80
N ALA A 77 -13.90 -4.05 -9.38
CA ALA A 77 -13.71 -5.48 -9.64
C ALA A 77 -12.43 -5.74 -10.44
N GLY A 78 -11.69 -6.78 -10.09
CA GLY A 78 -10.42 -7.14 -10.74
C GLY A 78 -9.55 -8.05 -9.88
N THR A 79 -8.40 -8.44 -10.43
CA THR A 79 -7.33 -9.13 -9.71
C THR A 79 -6.15 -8.19 -9.58
N TYR A 80 -5.64 -8.05 -8.37
CA TYR A 80 -4.63 -7.08 -8.01
C TYR A 80 -3.45 -7.73 -7.31
N GLU A 81 -2.25 -7.39 -7.73
CA GLU A 81 -1.04 -7.53 -6.92
C GLU A 81 -0.88 -6.26 -6.09
N ILE A 82 -0.68 -6.41 -4.78
CA ILE A 82 -0.57 -5.29 -3.85
C ILE A 82 0.67 -5.46 -2.99
N LEU A 83 1.49 -4.41 -2.99
CA LEU A 83 2.69 -4.28 -2.17
C LEU A 83 2.49 -3.13 -1.18
N VAL A 84 2.73 -3.39 0.09
CA VAL A 84 2.68 -2.37 1.16
C VAL A 84 3.98 -2.34 1.92
N SER A 85 4.45 -1.16 2.28
CA SER A 85 5.60 -0.95 3.15
C SER A 85 5.29 0.13 4.17
N THR A 86 5.42 -0.19 5.47
CA THR A 86 5.16 0.75 6.56
C THR A 86 6.29 0.74 7.58
N PRO A 87 6.85 1.90 7.98
CA PRO A 87 7.89 1.98 8.99
C PRO A 87 7.31 1.97 10.40
N ALA A 88 8.13 1.54 11.37
CA ALA A 88 7.90 1.80 12.78
C ALA A 88 9.23 1.95 13.52
N MET A 89 9.20 2.74 14.60
CA MET A 89 10.36 3.02 15.44
C MET A 89 10.00 2.96 16.92
N MET A 90 10.84 2.28 17.71
CA MET A 90 10.74 2.18 19.17
C MET A 90 9.42 1.60 19.70
N VAL A 91 8.90 0.56 19.04
CA VAL A 91 7.58 -0.01 19.36
C VAL A 91 7.61 -1.53 19.66
N ASN A 92 8.81 -2.14 19.78
CA ASN A 92 9.01 -3.58 19.86
C ASN A 92 8.42 -4.31 18.65
N GLY A 93 7.66 -5.38 18.85
CA GLY A 93 7.00 -6.09 17.77
C GLY A 93 5.96 -5.21 17.08
N PHE A 94 5.91 -5.26 15.75
CA PHE A 94 4.89 -4.59 14.95
C PHE A 94 4.62 -5.30 13.63
N GLN A 95 3.48 -5.01 13.03
CA GLN A 95 3.06 -5.63 11.78
C GLN A 95 2.12 -4.68 11.02
N CYS A 96 2.21 -4.66 9.71
CA CYS A 96 1.21 -4.01 8.86
C CYS A 96 0.13 -5.01 8.40
N ARG A 97 -0.99 -4.47 7.92
CA ARG A 97 -2.01 -5.21 7.18
C ARG A 97 -2.69 -4.33 6.15
N LEU A 98 -3.24 -4.96 5.13
CA LEU A 98 -4.27 -4.39 4.27
C LEU A 98 -5.63 -4.89 4.77
N ALA A 99 -6.47 -3.98 5.22
CA ALA A 99 -7.81 -4.30 5.70
C ALA A 99 -8.83 -4.00 4.60
N ASN A 100 -9.53 -5.03 4.09
CA ASN A 100 -10.74 -4.85 3.29
C ASN A 100 -11.90 -4.54 4.23
N THR A 101 -12.25 -3.27 4.32
CA THR A 101 -13.27 -2.78 5.26
C THR A 101 -14.69 -3.08 4.78
N THR A 102 -14.87 -3.38 3.49
CA THR A 102 -16.18 -3.78 2.94
C THR A 102 -16.56 -5.19 3.37
N ASP A 103 -15.61 -6.14 3.33
CA ASP A 103 -15.87 -7.56 3.59
C ASP A 103 -15.32 -8.02 4.96
N SER A 104 -14.71 -7.11 5.75
CA SER A 104 -14.06 -7.42 7.04
C SER A 104 -12.93 -8.46 6.93
N LEU A 105 -12.21 -8.48 5.82
CA LEU A 105 -11.08 -9.37 5.57
C LEU A 105 -9.75 -8.64 5.81
N ASN A 106 -8.73 -9.38 6.25
CA ASN A 106 -7.42 -8.80 6.52
C ASN A 106 -6.30 -9.63 5.87
N TYR A 107 -5.38 -8.94 5.22
CA TYR A 107 -4.16 -9.50 4.65
C TYR A 107 -2.98 -8.97 5.47
N TYR A 108 -2.19 -9.85 6.07
CA TYR A 108 -1.13 -9.47 7.01
C TYR A 108 0.22 -9.43 6.34
N GLY A 109 1.01 -8.42 6.69
CA GLY A 109 2.40 -8.28 6.28
C GLY A 109 3.37 -9.03 7.21
N THR A 110 4.65 -8.76 7.03
CA THR A 110 5.73 -9.36 7.83
C THR A 110 5.65 -8.89 9.29
N SER A 111 5.93 -9.80 10.22
CA SER A 111 6.15 -9.46 11.63
C SER A 111 7.55 -8.94 11.79
N GLU A 112 7.68 -7.75 12.37
CA GLU A 112 8.95 -7.04 12.52
C GLU A 112 9.18 -6.61 13.96
N PHE A 113 10.39 -6.20 14.24
CA PHE A 113 10.80 -5.72 15.55
C PHE A 113 11.59 -4.42 15.43
N SER A 114 11.22 -3.43 16.26
CA SER A 114 11.95 -2.17 16.42
C SER A 114 12.13 -1.93 17.93
N ASN A 115 13.36 -1.93 18.40
CA ASN A 115 13.65 -1.84 19.85
C ASN A 115 12.93 -0.63 20.49
N SER A 116 12.31 -0.82 21.66
CA SER A 116 11.59 0.24 22.38
C SER A 116 12.48 1.08 23.30
N SER A 117 13.75 0.70 23.47
CA SER A 117 14.72 1.43 24.30
C SER A 117 16.14 1.29 23.77
N GLY A 118 16.98 2.29 23.99
CA GLY A 118 18.38 2.28 23.61
C GLY A 118 18.59 2.85 22.19
N ASN A 119 19.17 2.08 21.29
CA ASN A 119 19.47 2.55 19.93
C ASN A 119 18.21 2.78 19.11
N TYR A 120 18.15 3.93 18.47
CA TYR A 120 17.07 4.31 17.56
C TYR A 120 17.17 3.50 16.26
N VAL A 121 16.27 2.54 16.09
CA VAL A 121 16.21 1.71 14.89
C VAL A 121 14.79 1.80 14.30
N THR A 122 14.73 2.20 13.04
CA THR A 122 13.51 2.14 12.24
C THR A 122 13.56 0.88 11.39
N ASN A 123 12.55 0.01 11.52
CA ASN A 123 12.33 -1.13 10.65
C ASN A 123 11.03 -0.95 9.87
N ARG A 124 10.84 -1.77 8.84
CA ARG A 124 9.65 -1.73 7.97
C ARG A 124 8.98 -3.10 7.93
N SER A 125 7.66 -3.09 8.09
CA SER A 125 6.82 -4.24 7.80
C SER A 125 6.37 -4.16 6.35
N PHE A 126 6.43 -5.29 5.65
CA PHE A 126 6.08 -5.43 4.23
C PHE A 126 4.92 -6.39 4.08
N LEU A 127 4.02 -6.08 3.14
CA LEU A 127 2.99 -7.00 2.68
C LEU A 127 3.12 -7.15 1.16
N SER A 128 3.05 -8.39 0.70
CA SER A 128 2.90 -8.73 -0.70
C SER A 128 1.75 -9.72 -0.80
N THR A 129 0.75 -9.42 -1.62
CA THR A 129 -0.42 -10.29 -1.79
C THR A 129 -1.04 -10.13 -3.16
N VAL A 130 -1.73 -11.18 -3.59
CA VAL A 130 -2.62 -11.12 -4.76
C VAL A 130 -4.04 -11.39 -4.28
N LEU A 131 -4.97 -10.55 -4.69
CA LEU A 131 -6.39 -10.70 -4.34
C LEU A 131 -7.29 -10.47 -5.56
N THR A 132 -8.42 -11.17 -5.58
CA THR A 132 -9.47 -10.99 -6.59
C THR A 132 -10.73 -10.50 -5.91
N ILE A 133 -11.32 -9.43 -6.44
CA ILE A 133 -12.57 -8.85 -5.95
C ILE A 133 -13.60 -8.80 -7.08
N ALA A 134 -14.82 -9.25 -6.78
CA ALA A 134 -15.91 -9.33 -7.77
C ALA A 134 -16.70 -8.02 -7.93
N GLY A 135 -16.46 -7.03 -7.07
CA GLY A 135 -17.09 -5.71 -7.09
C GLY A 135 -16.24 -4.69 -6.37
N THR A 136 -16.67 -3.44 -6.36
CA THR A 136 -15.93 -2.35 -5.69
C THR A 136 -15.76 -2.64 -4.20
N LYS A 137 -14.52 -2.55 -3.70
CA LYS A 137 -14.15 -2.76 -2.30
C LYS A 137 -13.28 -1.63 -1.77
N ASN A 138 -13.41 -1.37 -0.47
CA ASN A 138 -12.65 -0.36 0.25
C ASN A 138 -11.55 -1.00 1.09
N PHE A 139 -10.37 -0.42 1.02
CA PHE A 139 -9.18 -0.92 1.70
C PHE A 139 -8.51 0.18 2.52
N GLU A 140 -7.93 -0.22 3.64
CA GLU A 140 -7.08 0.63 4.47
C GLU A 140 -5.74 -0.05 4.71
N VAL A 141 -4.64 0.71 4.62
CA VAL A 141 -3.35 0.28 5.16
C VAL A 141 -3.37 0.57 6.65
N GLN A 142 -3.19 -0.47 7.44
CA GLN A 142 -3.20 -0.38 8.90
C GLN A 142 -1.94 -1.00 9.49
N GLN A 143 -1.57 -0.56 10.69
CA GLN A 143 -0.40 -1.03 11.41
C GLN A 143 -0.71 -1.19 12.90
N ARG A 144 -0.11 -2.19 13.55
CA ARG A 144 -0.26 -2.43 15.00
C ARG A 144 1.10 -2.71 15.60
N CYS A 145 1.31 -2.27 16.85
CA CYS A 145 2.53 -2.50 17.61
C CYS A 145 2.25 -3.07 18.99
N VAL A 146 3.30 -3.63 19.60
CA VAL A 146 3.26 -4.21 20.96
C VAL A 146 3.40 -3.12 22.02
N THR A 147 4.30 -2.16 21.81
CA THR A 147 4.62 -1.11 22.78
C THR A 147 4.32 0.26 22.20
N SER A 148 3.57 1.09 22.93
CA SER A 148 3.34 2.48 22.54
C SER A 148 4.61 3.30 22.65
N THR A 149 4.80 4.24 21.71
CA THR A 149 5.74 5.34 21.89
C THR A 149 4.97 6.65 21.96
N ALA A 150 5.20 7.42 23.01
CA ALA A 150 4.62 8.76 23.19
C ALA A 150 5.28 9.79 22.28
N GLN A 151 6.43 9.46 21.71
CA GLN A 151 7.15 10.33 20.82
C GLN A 151 6.50 10.33 19.43
N ASN A 152 6.57 11.45 18.74
CA ASN A 152 5.93 11.66 17.44
C ASN A 152 6.62 10.95 16.25
N TRP A 153 7.61 10.11 16.49
CA TRP A 153 8.33 9.34 15.48
C TRP A 153 7.96 7.84 15.42
N GLY A 154 7.02 7.38 16.22
CA GLY A 154 6.66 5.94 16.29
C GLY A 154 6.21 5.35 14.96
N LEU A 155 5.54 6.14 14.13
CA LEU A 155 5.09 5.78 12.79
C LEU A 155 6.10 6.13 11.68
N GLY A 156 7.30 6.61 12.03
CA GLY A 156 8.39 6.90 11.12
C GLY A 156 9.26 8.07 11.58
N TYR A 157 10.57 7.92 11.44
CA TYR A 157 11.56 8.93 11.80
C TYR A 157 11.92 9.78 10.59
N ALA A 158 11.94 11.10 10.75
CA ALA A 158 12.29 12.03 9.69
C ALA A 158 13.79 12.01 9.37
N ALA A 159 14.14 11.88 8.12
CA ALA A 159 15.53 11.96 7.64
C ALA A 159 16.04 13.41 7.62
N ASN A 160 15.16 14.39 7.42
CA ASN A 160 15.45 15.82 7.40
C ASN A 160 16.55 16.21 6.42
N LEU A 161 16.47 15.69 5.20
CA LEU A 161 17.47 15.92 4.13
C LEU A 161 17.02 16.97 3.10
N GLY A 162 16.01 17.79 3.43
CA GLY A 162 15.48 18.87 2.58
C GLY A 162 14.40 18.44 1.59
N GLY A 163 14.20 17.13 1.35
CA GLY A 163 13.10 16.59 0.56
C GLY A 163 11.90 16.20 1.43
N SER A 164 10.77 15.83 0.80
CA SER A 164 9.63 15.29 1.53
C SER A 164 9.97 13.97 2.22
N GLU A 165 9.46 13.78 3.44
CA GLU A 165 9.51 12.50 4.15
C GLU A 165 8.43 11.57 3.59
N VAL A 166 8.81 10.34 3.20
CA VAL A 166 7.87 9.30 2.73
C VAL A 166 7.89 8.14 3.72
N TYR A 167 6.77 7.88 4.36
CA TYR A 167 6.65 6.85 5.39
C TYR A 167 6.01 5.57 4.85
N SER A 168 4.70 5.55 4.70
CA SER A 168 4.01 4.39 4.15
C SER A 168 3.86 4.51 2.65
N VAL A 169 3.99 3.38 1.97
CA VAL A 169 3.81 3.26 0.53
C VAL A 169 2.90 2.08 0.27
N ILE A 170 1.92 2.25 -0.61
CA ILE A 170 1.19 1.14 -1.21
C ILE A 170 1.28 1.25 -2.74
N GLN A 171 1.66 0.15 -3.36
CA GLN A 171 1.62 -0.04 -4.81
C GLN A 171 0.57 -1.10 -5.14
N ILE A 172 -0.25 -0.83 -6.12
CA ILE A 172 -1.33 -1.69 -6.60
C ILE A 172 -1.17 -1.83 -8.09
N THR A 173 -1.07 -3.07 -8.56
CA THR A 173 -1.02 -3.39 -9.99
C THR A 173 -2.23 -4.25 -10.32
N ARG A 174 -3.09 -3.83 -11.23
CA ARG A 174 -4.18 -4.65 -11.72
C ARG A 174 -3.63 -5.63 -12.75
N ILE A 175 -3.82 -6.93 -12.51
CA ILE A 175 -3.26 -8.01 -13.35
C ILE A 175 -4.36 -8.80 -14.10
N ALA A 176 -5.64 -8.60 -13.76
CA ALA A 176 -6.79 -9.11 -14.51
C ALA A 176 -8.08 -8.37 -14.15
#